data_70381714099e8e26bb7fd841a46ddadd
#
_entry.id   70381714099e8e26bb7fd841a46ddadd
#
_cell.length_a   1.000
_cell.length_b   1.000
_cell.length_c   1.000
_cell.angle_alpha   90.00
_cell.angle_beta   90.00
_cell.angle_gamma   90.00
#
_symmetry.space_group_name_H-M   'P 1'
#
loop_
_entity.id
_entity.type
_entity.pdbx_description
1 polymer ?
#
loop_
_entity_poly.entity_id
_entity_poly.type
_entity_poly.pdbx_seq_one_letter_code
_entity_poly.pdbx_strand_id
1 'polypeptide(L)'
;TAFVESQNERNAKIRHTERNRSIPDLLSSRKTCPEETIYQLGTKDDHASGEVLLAVVTEFIEEFKARFGDHVHVLDWALHLDESTPHIHERHVFDCENKHGEVAPQQEKALEALGFELPDQGKPLSRRNNRKITFDSAVPQAMPCILPVYPAMWLQNLP
;
A
#
# COMPACT_ATOMS: atom_id res chain seq x y z
N THR A 1 6.69 -15.65 11.12
CA THR A 1 6.65 -16.62 12.24
C THR A 1 7.24 -16.01 13.48
N ALA A 2 8.49 -15.55 13.49
CA ALA A 2 9.16 -14.97 14.67
C ALA A 2 8.35 -13.84 15.34
N PHE A 3 7.73 -12.94 14.57
CA PHE A 3 6.87 -11.88 15.10
C PHE A 3 5.67 -12.42 15.89
N VAL A 4 4.96 -13.43 15.36
CA VAL A 4 3.80 -14.04 16.04
C VAL A 4 4.22 -14.73 17.31
N GLU A 5 5.31 -15.48 17.28
CA GLU A 5 5.88 -16.19 18.43
C GLU A 5 6.26 -15.21 19.53
N SER A 6 7.02 -14.16 19.21
CA SER A 6 7.42 -13.12 20.16
C SER A 6 6.21 -12.38 20.76
N GLN A 7 5.19 -12.09 19.95
CA GLN A 7 3.96 -11.48 20.45
C GLN A 7 3.22 -12.41 21.43
N ASN A 8 3.10 -13.69 21.10
CA ASN A 8 2.42 -14.68 21.93
C ASN A 8 3.17 -14.93 23.23
N GLU A 9 4.49 -14.98 23.22
CA GLU A 9 5.31 -15.05 24.42
C GLU A 9 5.10 -13.84 25.35
N ARG A 10 5.04 -12.63 24.80
CA ARG A 10 4.74 -11.42 25.59
C ARG A 10 3.34 -11.50 26.20
N ASN A 11 2.35 -11.93 25.43
CA ASN A 11 1.00 -12.11 25.95
C ASN A 11 0.96 -13.13 27.09
N ALA A 12 1.68 -14.24 26.99
CA ALA A 12 1.78 -15.24 28.02
C ALA A 12 2.41 -14.67 29.32
N LYS A 13 3.50 -13.91 29.18
CA LYS A 13 4.17 -13.26 30.32
C LYS A 13 3.25 -12.33 31.13
N ILE A 14 2.32 -11.64 30.45
CA ILE A 14 1.34 -10.74 31.10
C ILE A 14 -0.01 -11.42 31.35
N ARG A 15 -0.10 -12.74 31.18
CA ARG A 15 -1.32 -13.55 31.38
C ARG A 15 -2.49 -13.15 30.48
N HIS A 16 -2.20 -12.73 29.24
CA HIS A 16 -3.20 -12.35 28.23
C HIS A 16 -3.13 -13.30 27.03
N THR A 17 -3.16 -14.60 27.27
CA THR A 17 -3.10 -15.64 26.22
C THR A 17 -4.30 -15.60 25.26
N GLU A 18 -5.42 -15.00 25.67
CA GLU A 18 -6.59 -14.74 24.83
C GLU A 18 -6.29 -13.81 23.64
N ARG A 19 -5.15 -13.11 23.69
CA ARG A 19 -4.67 -12.23 22.62
C ARG A 19 -3.69 -12.92 21.68
N ASN A 20 -3.38 -14.16 21.93
CA ASN A 20 -2.50 -14.94 21.06
C ASN A 20 -3.10 -15.07 19.66
N ARG A 21 -2.25 -15.03 18.67
CA ARG A 21 -2.63 -15.13 17.25
C ARG A 21 -1.82 -16.19 16.56
N SER A 22 -2.40 -16.76 15.52
CA SER A 22 -1.72 -17.60 14.54
C SER A 22 -1.40 -16.83 13.27
N ILE A 23 -0.62 -17.41 12.37
CA ILE A 23 -0.38 -16.84 11.04
C ILE A 23 -1.68 -16.71 10.25
N PRO A 24 -2.57 -17.73 10.21
CA PRO A 24 -3.88 -17.56 9.58
C PRO A 24 -4.70 -16.39 10.12
N ASP A 25 -4.66 -16.13 11.44
CA ASP A 25 -5.37 -14.99 12.04
C ASP A 25 -4.81 -13.66 11.52
N LEU A 26 -3.50 -13.56 11.30
CA LEU A 26 -2.90 -12.37 10.70
C LEU A 26 -3.29 -12.21 9.24
N LEU A 27 -3.23 -13.27 8.45
CA LEU A 27 -3.55 -13.23 7.03
C LEU A 27 -5.02 -12.87 6.76
N SER A 28 -5.93 -13.24 7.68
CA SER A 28 -7.35 -12.88 7.60
C SER A 28 -7.69 -11.52 8.20
N SER A 29 -6.74 -10.87 8.85
CA SER A 29 -6.96 -9.58 9.52
C SER A 29 -6.97 -8.45 8.50
N ARG A 30 -8.00 -7.60 8.52
CA ARG A 30 -8.07 -6.37 7.71
C ARG A 30 -6.90 -5.40 7.95
N LYS A 31 -6.18 -5.53 9.06
CA LYS A 31 -5.03 -4.68 9.40
C LYS A 31 -3.72 -5.14 8.78
N THR A 32 -3.69 -6.37 8.30
CA THR A 32 -2.50 -7.02 7.73
C THR A 32 -2.73 -7.51 6.31
N CYS A 33 -3.97 -7.40 5.82
CA CYS A 33 -4.31 -7.74 4.45
C CYS A 33 -3.56 -6.81 3.48
N PRO A 34 -2.95 -7.33 2.42
CA PRO A 34 -2.38 -6.49 1.39
C PRO A 34 -3.43 -5.54 0.83
N GLU A 35 -3.04 -4.32 0.57
CA GLU A 35 -3.83 -3.39 -0.22
C GLU A 35 -3.62 -3.68 -1.70
N GLU A 36 -4.62 -3.42 -2.50
CA GLU A 36 -4.57 -3.57 -3.96
C GLU A 36 -4.82 -2.22 -4.62
N THR A 37 -3.97 -1.92 -5.60
CA THR A 37 -4.10 -0.73 -6.45
C THR A 37 -4.22 -1.16 -7.90
N ILE A 38 -5.15 -0.55 -8.65
CA ILE A 38 -5.31 -0.80 -10.08
C ILE A 38 -4.75 0.39 -10.85
N TYR A 39 -3.84 0.10 -11.79
CA TYR A 39 -3.26 1.08 -12.70
C TYR A 39 -3.81 0.88 -14.10
N GLN A 40 -4.39 1.94 -14.68
CA GLN A 40 -4.96 1.96 -16.01
C GLN A 40 -4.59 3.28 -16.69
N LEU A 41 -4.27 3.24 -17.97
CA LEU A 41 -4.00 4.44 -18.79
C LEU A 41 -5.13 4.63 -19.81
N GLY A 42 -5.98 5.62 -19.54
CA GLY A 42 -7.11 5.94 -20.39
C GLY A 42 -8.45 5.33 -19.95
N THR A 43 -9.38 5.29 -20.87
CA THR A 43 -10.75 4.81 -20.67
C THR A 43 -11.02 3.56 -21.53
N LYS A 44 -12.20 2.98 -21.40
CA LYS A 44 -12.61 1.83 -22.23
C LYS A 44 -12.52 2.10 -23.73
N ASP A 45 -12.83 3.31 -24.16
CA ASP A 45 -12.91 3.68 -25.58
C ASP A 45 -11.63 4.34 -26.13
N ASP A 46 -10.75 4.82 -25.21
CA ASP A 46 -9.48 5.44 -25.55
C ASP A 46 -8.45 5.12 -24.47
N HIS A 47 -7.64 4.10 -24.68
CA HIS A 47 -6.64 3.62 -23.73
C HIS A 47 -5.30 3.34 -24.38
N ALA A 48 -4.24 3.34 -23.59
CA ALA A 48 -2.93 2.92 -24.03
C ALA A 48 -2.88 1.41 -24.28
N SER A 49 -1.96 0.97 -25.14
CA SER A 49 -1.69 -0.46 -25.33
C SER A 49 -1.13 -1.08 -24.04
N GLY A 50 -1.28 -2.40 -23.91
CA GLY A 50 -0.69 -3.14 -22.77
C GLY A 50 0.83 -2.98 -22.68
N GLU A 51 1.54 -2.85 -23.80
CA GLU A 51 2.99 -2.64 -23.83
C GLU A 51 3.36 -1.27 -23.25
N VAL A 52 2.62 -0.22 -23.60
CA VAL A 52 2.83 1.14 -23.06
C VAL A 52 2.50 1.16 -21.57
N LEU A 53 1.37 0.56 -21.17
CA LEU A 53 1.01 0.45 -19.76
C LEU A 53 2.08 -0.30 -18.97
N LEU A 54 2.58 -1.42 -19.48
CA LEU A 54 3.62 -2.22 -18.84
C LEU A 54 4.90 -1.40 -18.63
N ALA A 55 5.37 -0.67 -19.65
CA ALA A 55 6.56 0.15 -19.55
C ALA A 55 6.41 1.24 -18.50
N VAL A 56 5.30 1.99 -18.53
CA VAL A 56 5.01 3.09 -17.59
C VAL A 56 4.90 2.58 -16.15
N VAL A 57 4.16 1.49 -15.93
CA VAL A 57 3.97 0.97 -14.56
C VAL A 57 5.24 0.31 -14.04
N THR A 58 6.06 -0.30 -14.89
CA THR A 58 7.36 -0.84 -14.45
C THR A 58 8.26 0.28 -13.91
N GLU A 59 8.40 1.38 -14.64
CA GLU A 59 9.18 2.55 -14.21
C GLU A 59 8.60 3.17 -12.94
N PHE A 60 7.26 3.27 -12.87
CA PHE A 60 6.56 3.74 -11.67
C PHE A 60 6.87 2.87 -10.45
N ILE A 61 6.77 1.55 -10.56
CA ILE A 61 7.02 0.63 -9.44
C ILE A 61 8.47 0.70 -8.97
N GLU A 62 9.43 0.86 -9.87
CA GLU A 62 10.84 1.03 -9.50
C GLU A 62 11.05 2.34 -8.71
N GLU A 63 10.47 3.44 -9.15
CA GLU A 63 10.55 4.71 -8.44
C GLU A 63 9.77 4.67 -7.11
N PHE A 64 8.60 4.03 -7.09
CA PHE A 64 7.82 3.80 -5.89
C PHE A 64 8.61 3.05 -4.83
N LYS A 65 9.27 1.95 -5.21
CA LYS A 65 10.15 1.18 -4.32
C LYS A 65 11.33 2.00 -3.83
N ALA A 66 11.94 2.80 -4.72
CA ALA A 66 13.07 3.65 -4.35
C ALA A 66 12.69 4.73 -3.32
N ARG A 67 11.47 5.26 -3.39
CA ARG A 67 10.98 6.32 -2.48
C ARG A 67 10.39 5.79 -1.19
N PHE A 68 9.65 4.69 -1.25
CA PHE A 68 8.79 4.23 -0.15
C PHE A 68 9.17 2.84 0.37
N GLY A 69 10.13 2.16 -0.26
CA GLY A 69 10.47 0.77 0.02
C GLY A 69 10.97 0.49 1.44
N ASP A 70 11.33 1.50 2.20
CA ASP A 70 11.65 1.36 3.62
C ASP A 70 10.45 0.93 4.46
N HIS A 71 9.22 1.25 4.02
CA HIS A 71 7.99 1.01 4.76
C HIS A 71 6.81 0.52 3.93
N VAL A 72 6.94 0.48 2.59
CA VAL A 72 5.90 0.00 1.68
C VAL A 72 6.49 -1.05 0.76
N HIS A 73 6.02 -2.28 0.88
CA HIS A 73 6.56 -3.41 0.15
C HIS A 73 5.59 -3.92 -0.90
N VAL A 74 5.93 -3.73 -2.16
CA VAL A 74 5.23 -4.32 -3.30
C VAL A 74 5.44 -5.83 -3.25
N LEU A 75 4.37 -6.59 -3.14
CA LEU A 75 4.39 -8.05 -3.06
C LEU A 75 4.42 -8.67 -4.45
N ASP A 76 3.51 -8.24 -5.29
CA ASP A 76 3.38 -8.68 -6.67
C ASP A 76 2.58 -7.66 -7.48
N TRP A 77 2.60 -7.84 -8.80
CA TRP A 77 1.70 -7.16 -9.72
C TRP A 77 1.48 -8.03 -10.98
N ALA A 78 0.31 -7.86 -11.60
CA ALA A 78 -0.10 -8.63 -12.76
C ALA A 78 -0.76 -7.74 -13.82
N LEU A 79 -0.31 -7.88 -15.08
CA LEU A 79 -0.94 -7.21 -16.23
C LEU A 79 -2.09 -8.06 -16.75
N HIS A 80 -3.27 -7.46 -16.82
CA HIS A 80 -4.49 -8.04 -17.38
C HIS A 80 -4.73 -7.49 -18.78
N LEU A 81 -4.82 -8.38 -19.77
CA LEU A 81 -5.06 -8.08 -21.19
C LEU A 81 -6.33 -8.75 -21.73
N ASP A 82 -7.00 -9.53 -20.92
CA ASP A 82 -8.18 -10.33 -21.27
C ASP A 82 -9.50 -9.55 -21.07
N GLU A 83 -9.42 -8.37 -20.53
CA GLU A 83 -10.55 -7.45 -20.37
C GLU A 83 -10.54 -6.33 -21.42
N SER A 84 -11.60 -5.53 -21.43
CA SER A 84 -11.81 -4.48 -22.44
C SER A 84 -10.77 -3.35 -22.41
N THR A 85 -10.07 -3.18 -21.31
CA THR A 85 -9.04 -2.16 -21.12
C THR A 85 -7.84 -2.79 -20.41
N PRO A 86 -6.63 -2.69 -20.92
CA PRO A 86 -5.43 -3.14 -20.24
C PRO A 86 -5.27 -2.45 -18.88
N HIS A 87 -5.03 -3.22 -17.83
CA HIS A 87 -4.80 -2.71 -16.48
C HIS A 87 -3.86 -3.61 -15.70
N ILE A 88 -3.26 -3.06 -14.64
CA ILE A 88 -2.34 -3.77 -13.76
C ILE A 88 -2.92 -3.75 -12.35
N HIS A 89 -3.03 -4.93 -11.74
CA HIS A 89 -3.24 -5.09 -10.31
C HIS A 89 -1.88 -5.15 -9.61
N GLU A 90 -1.67 -4.29 -8.64
CA GLU A 90 -0.49 -4.27 -7.78
C GLU A 90 -0.94 -4.46 -6.33
N ARG A 91 -0.21 -5.29 -5.58
CA ARG A 91 -0.46 -5.50 -4.16
C ARG A 91 0.74 -5.14 -3.31
N HIS A 92 0.48 -4.38 -2.25
CA HIS A 92 1.52 -3.96 -1.32
C HIS A 92 1.06 -4.07 0.14
N VAL A 93 2.03 -4.01 1.04
CA VAL A 93 1.82 -3.96 2.49
C VAL A 93 2.64 -2.83 3.10
N PHE A 94 2.16 -2.30 4.21
CA PHE A 94 2.87 -1.32 5.03
C PHE A 94 3.43 -1.96 6.27
N ASP A 95 4.67 -1.64 6.61
CA ASP A 95 5.25 -2.04 7.88
C ASP A 95 6.00 -0.91 8.57
N CYS A 96 6.16 -1.05 9.87
CA CYS A 96 6.97 -0.16 10.67
C CYS A 96 7.38 -0.88 11.96
N GLU A 97 8.46 -0.42 12.56
CA GLU A 97 8.88 -0.91 13.85
C GLU A 97 7.85 -0.58 14.94
N ASN A 98 7.48 -1.57 15.72
CA ASN A 98 6.58 -1.41 16.85
C ASN A 98 7.35 -0.95 18.10
N LYS A 99 6.62 -0.67 19.20
CA LYS A 99 7.23 -0.24 20.49
C LYS A 99 8.16 -1.28 21.14
N HIS A 100 8.31 -2.46 20.54
CA HIS A 100 9.18 -3.54 21.02
C HIS A 100 10.39 -3.76 20.11
N GLY A 101 10.61 -2.88 19.11
CA GLY A 101 11.70 -3.02 18.16
C GLY A 101 11.48 -4.11 17.11
N GLU A 102 10.21 -4.48 16.83
CA GLU A 102 9.89 -5.50 15.85
C GLU A 102 9.16 -4.89 14.66
N VAL A 103 9.60 -5.25 13.46
CA VAL A 103 8.88 -4.90 12.22
C VAL A 103 7.52 -5.60 12.20
N ALA A 104 6.47 -4.85 12.01
CA ALA A 104 5.10 -5.33 12.04
C ALA A 104 4.22 -4.53 11.07
N PRO A 105 3.13 -5.10 10.55
CA PRO A 105 2.17 -4.35 9.73
C PRO A 105 1.58 -3.17 10.51
N GLN A 106 1.88 -1.95 10.09
CA GLN A 106 1.47 -0.70 10.76
C GLN A 106 1.36 0.46 9.79
N GLN A 107 0.31 0.51 8.98
CA GLN A 107 0.11 1.50 7.94
C GLN A 107 0.28 2.96 8.41
N GLU A 108 -0.41 3.38 9.47
CA GLU A 108 -0.34 4.77 9.94
C GLU A 108 1.07 5.18 10.38
N LYS A 109 1.80 4.28 11.06
CA LYS A 109 3.17 4.55 11.48
C LYS A 109 4.16 4.52 10.31
N ALA A 110 3.97 3.62 9.36
CA ALA A 110 4.74 3.57 8.13
C ALA A 110 4.63 4.90 7.37
N LEU A 111 3.41 5.37 7.18
CA LEU A 111 3.14 6.63 6.50
C LEU A 111 3.63 7.87 7.29
N GLU A 112 3.58 7.82 8.62
CA GLU A 112 4.19 8.84 9.48
C GLU A 112 5.71 8.88 9.32
N ALA A 113 6.38 7.71 9.32
CA ALA A 113 7.82 7.60 9.12
C ALA A 113 8.26 8.08 7.73
N LEU A 114 7.42 7.89 6.72
CA LEU A 114 7.61 8.41 5.36
C LEU A 114 7.30 9.92 5.22
N GLY A 115 6.87 10.59 6.30
CA GLY A 115 6.62 12.04 6.33
C GLY A 115 5.24 12.47 5.84
N PHE A 116 4.31 11.53 5.67
CA PHE A 116 2.92 11.89 5.34
C PHE A 116 2.19 12.40 6.58
N GLU A 117 1.48 13.51 6.43
CA GLU A 117 0.71 14.12 7.50
C GLU A 117 -0.78 13.84 7.37
N LEU A 118 -1.53 14.08 8.45
CA LEU A 118 -2.99 14.02 8.41
C LEU A 118 -3.54 15.14 7.50
N PRO A 119 -4.61 14.91 6.75
CA PRO A 119 -5.28 15.96 5.96
C PRO A 119 -5.67 17.18 6.79
N ASP A 120 -6.09 16.97 8.03
CA ASP A 120 -6.42 18.00 9.00
C ASP A 120 -5.64 17.73 10.31
N GLN A 121 -4.54 18.47 10.51
CA GLN A 121 -3.69 18.31 11.69
C GLN A 121 -4.36 18.77 12.99
N GLY A 122 -5.41 19.57 12.91
CA GLY A 122 -6.20 20.02 14.07
C GLY A 122 -7.19 18.97 14.58
N LYS A 123 -7.37 17.86 13.86
CA LYS A 123 -8.30 16.79 14.23
C LYS A 123 -7.58 15.49 14.55
N PRO A 124 -8.16 14.67 15.44
CA PRO A 124 -7.59 13.36 15.75
C PRO A 124 -7.67 12.40 14.54
N LEU A 125 -6.79 11.40 14.59
CA LEU A 125 -6.82 10.28 13.65
C LEU A 125 -8.20 9.62 13.61
N SER A 126 -8.75 9.43 12.42
CA SER A 126 -10.05 8.81 12.20
C SER A 126 -10.14 8.21 10.79
N ARG A 127 -11.23 7.48 10.49
CA ARG A 127 -11.46 6.94 9.14
C ARG A 127 -11.44 8.02 8.05
N ARG A 128 -11.83 9.26 8.36
CA ARG A 128 -11.89 10.40 7.41
C ARG A 128 -10.72 11.36 7.54
N ASN A 129 -9.80 11.11 8.45
CA ASN A 129 -8.62 11.93 8.69
C ASN A 129 -7.46 11.00 9.06
N ASN A 130 -6.79 10.44 8.07
CA ASN A 130 -5.67 9.51 8.21
C ASN A 130 -4.63 9.77 7.12
N ARG A 131 -3.41 9.31 7.35
CA ARG A 131 -2.27 9.54 6.46
C ARG A 131 -2.41 8.83 5.11
N LYS A 132 -3.20 7.76 5.04
CA LYS A 132 -3.45 7.05 3.78
C LYS A 132 -4.13 7.97 2.75
N ILE A 133 -5.05 8.83 3.17
CA ILE A 133 -5.72 9.80 2.29
C ILE A 133 -4.69 10.74 1.66
N THR A 134 -3.72 11.22 2.43
CA THR A 134 -2.65 12.09 1.94
C THR A 134 -1.70 11.33 1.02
N PHE A 135 -1.33 10.10 1.39
CA PHE A 135 -0.51 9.21 0.57
C PHE A 135 -1.16 8.95 -0.79
N ASP A 136 -2.42 8.51 -0.81
CA ASP A 136 -3.16 8.18 -2.04
C ASP A 136 -3.31 9.40 -2.97
N SER A 137 -3.38 10.59 -2.40
CA SER A 137 -3.44 11.83 -3.17
C SER A 137 -2.08 12.27 -3.71
N ALA A 138 -1.00 11.99 -3.00
CA ALA A 138 0.33 12.49 -3.32
C ALA A 138 1.11 11.55 -4.25
N VAL A 139 0.96 10.24 -4.11
CA VAL A 139 1.74 9.24 -4.87
C VAL A 139 1.61 9.42 -6.38
N PRO A 140 0.41 9.61 -6.97
CA PRO A 140 0.28 9.84 -8.40
C PRO A 140 0.93 11.14 -8.88
N GLN A 141 0.96 12.16 -8.03
CA GLN A 141 1.47 13.51 -8.37
C GLN A 141 2.98 13.61 -8.18
N ALA A 142 3.56 12.76 -7.33
CA ALA A 142 4.98 12.80 -6.99
C ALA A 142 5.89 12.09 -8.01
N MET A 143 5.32 11.52 -9.07
CA MET A 143 6.03 10.71 -10.06
C MET A 143 6.01 11.34 -11.45
N PRO A 144 6.88 12.32 -11.73
CA PRO A 144 6.86 13.12 -12.96
C PRO A 144 7.17 12.32 -14.23
N CYS A 145 7.78 11.13 -14.12
CA CYS A 145 8.04 10.25 -15.27
C CYS A 145 6.76 9.76 -15.97
N ILE A 146 5.61 9.79 -15.29
CA ILE A 146 4.33 9.33 -15.82
C ILE A 146 3.50 10.48 -16.39
N LEU A 147 3.67 11.70 -15.86
CA LEU A 147 2.83 12.86 -16.18
C LEU A 147 3.06 13.50 -17.56
N PRO A 148 4.27 13.55 -18.15
CA PRO A 148 4.47 14.25 -19.42
C PRO A 148 3.86 13.55 -20.63
N VAL A 149 3.62 12.23 -20.55
CA VAL A 149 3.17 11.43 -21.71
C VAL A 149 1.66 11.19 -21.68
N TYR A 150 1.04 11.20 -20.50
CA TYR A 150 -0.38 10.88 -20.35
C TYR A 150 -1.02 11.75 -19.25
N PRO A 151 -1.63 12.91 -19.58
CA PRO A 151 -2.23 13.83 -18.61
C PRO A 151 -3.49 13.31 -17.90
N ALA A 152 -3.94 12.10 -18.19
CA ALA A 152 -5.15 11.51 -17.64
C ALA A 152 -4.89 10.12 -17.01
N MET A 153 -3.92 10.01 -16.09
CA MET A 153 -3.80 8.82 -15.26
C MET A 153 -4.85 8.83 -14.17
N TRP A 154 -5.80 7.91 -14.26
CA TRP A 154 -6.81 7.70 -13.22
C TRP A 154 -6.36 6.54 -12.33
N LEU A 155 -5.96 6.86 -11.11
CA LEU A 155 -5.88 5.89 -10.04
C LEU A 155 -7.29 5.71 -9.47
N GLN A 156 -7.88 4.55 -9.68
CA GLN A 156 -9.15 4.20 -9.06
C GLN A 156 -8.86 3.26 -7.90
N ASN A 157 -9.02 3.77 -6.67
CA ASN A 157 -9.16 2.90 -5.51
C ASN A 157 -10.56 2.30 -5.58
N LEU A 158 -10.65 1.01 -5.84
CA LEU A 158 -11.92 0.29 -5.70
C LEU A 158 -12.23 0.12 -4.20
N PRO A 159 -13.52 0.21 -3.82
CA PRO A 159 -13.94 0.12 -2.42
C PRO A 159 -13.74 -1.25 -1.79
#